data_0425ac93ac9de8069787a891a331f3e1
#
_entry.id   0425ac93ac9de8069787a891a331f3e1
#
_cell.length_a   1.000
_cell.length_b   1.000
_cell.length_c   1.000
_cell.angle_alpha   90.00
_cell.angle_beta   90.00
_cell.angle_gamma   90.00
#
_symmetry.space_group_name_H-M   'P 1'
#
loop_
_entity.id
_entity.type
_entity.pdbx_description
1 polymer ?
#
loop_
_entity_poly.entity_id
_entity_poly.type
_entity_poly.pdbx_seq_one_letter_code
_entity_poly.pdbx_strand_id
1 'polypeptide(L)'
;MKHPLFLLILLLFFPTGTMIAADGGTALPAFPGAEGFGRYTVGGRGGKVYHVTTLEDGEQEGTLRYAVNKKGARTVVFDVSGNIFLNRPLQIVNDSLTIAGQTAPGRGVCIARYPVTIKADDVIIRYVRFRVGNENKGEPDGLGATDHRNIIVDHCSISWSVDETCSVYGNENTTVQWCIISESLNNGGHAKGAHGFGGIVGGDHASFHHNLMAHHVSRVPRMGPRPGTQTREYVDIRNNVYYNWAGNGCYGGEGMKVNIVNNYYKPGPATPHNKVRYRIASVGVRSKKYCYNKKGEPNIWHPMLHVWGKFYVDGNCLLYTSDAADDDGYV
;
A
#
# COMPACT_ATOMS: atom_id res chain seq x y z
N MET A 1 74.37 38.79 15.94
CA MET A 1 73.66 39.20 14.72
C MET A 1 72.35 38.48 14.73
N LYS A 2 71.23 39.20 14.96
CA LYS A 2 69.89 38.65 15.10
C LYS A 2 69.12 38.91 13.79
N HIS A 3 68.70 37.86 13.10
CA HIS A 3 67.86 37.99 11.92
C HIS A 3 66.36 38.00 12.36
N PRO A 4 65.52 38.94 11.88
CA PRO A 4 64.09 38.92 12.14
C PRO A 4 63.42 38.04 11.13
N LEU A 5 62.58 37.13 11.65
CA LEU A 5 61.69 36.25 10.90
C LEU A 5 60.43 37.05 10.44
N PHE A 6 60.32 37.30 9.14
CA PHE A 6 59.15 37.93 8.55
C PHE A 6 58.03 36.85 8.38
N LEU A 7 56.99 36.96 9.18
CA LEU A 7 55.79 36.14 9.05
C LEU A 7 54.91 36.74 7.96
N LEU A 8 54.89 36.10 6.81
CA LEU A 8 53.99 36.46 5.69
C LEU A 8 52.59 35.89 5.94
N ILE A 9 51.64 36.72 6.39
CA ILE A 9 50.24 36.33 6.52
C ILE A 9 49.57 36.41 5.16
N LEU A 10 49.32 35.26 4.54
CA LEU A 10 48.59 35.13 3.29
C LEU A 10 47.07 35.23 3.60
N LEU A 11 46.46 36.39 3.40
CA LEU A 11 45.03 36.59 3.45
C LEU A 11 44.37 35.95 2.21
N LEU A 12 43.83 34.77 2.40
CA LEU A 12 42.95 34.13 1.39
C LEU A 12 41.61 34.89 1.36
N PHE A 13 41.42 35.73 0.38
CA PHE A 13 40.14 36.27 0.01
C PHE A 13 39.29 35.13 -0.60
N PHE A 14 38.34 34.56 0.14
CA PHE A 14 37.26 33.78 -0.42
C PHE A 14 36.25 34.76 -1.01
N PRO A 15 35.95 34.69 -2.31
CA PRO A 15 34.83 35.44 -2.83
C PRO A 15 33.56 34.86 -2.21
N THR A 16 32.82 35.69 -1.49
CA THR A 16 31.45 35.39 -1.09
C THR A 16 30.61 35.36 -2.36
N GLY A 17 30.68 34.24 -3.06
CA GLY A 17 29.74 33.94 -4.13
C GLY A 17 28.38 33.78 -3.48
N THR A 18 27.47 34.72 -3.70
CA THR A 18 26.05 34.53 -3.51
C THR A 18 25.65 33.29 -4.30
N MET A 19 25.44 32.17 -3.62
CA MET A 19 24.77 31.03 -4.23
C MET A 19 23.38 31.51 -4.57
N ILE A 20 23.16 31.89 -5.83
CA ILE A 20 21.83 31.91 -6.43
C ILE A 20 21.42 30.43 -6.44
N ALA A 21 20.54 30.06 -5.52
CA ALA A 21 19.89 28.79 -5.57
C ALA A 21 19.19 28.72 -6.94
N ALA A 22 19.75 27.91 -7.84
CA ALA A 22 19.03 27.53 -9.04
C ALA A 22 17.76 26.85 -8.55
N ASP A 23 16.62 27.45 -8.84
CA ASP A 23 15.27 26.98 -8.50
C ASP A 23 14.91 25.77 -9.38
N GLY A 24 15.71 24.73 -9.26
CA GLY A 24 15.46 23.35 -9.66
C GLY A 24 15.19 22.57 -8.39
N GLY A 25 14.17 22.95 -7.65
CA GLY A 25 13.79 22.32 -6.39
C GLY A 25 13.61 20.84 -6.59
N THR A 26 14.61 20.04 -6.17
CA THR A 26 14.46 18.59 -6.07
C THR A 26 13.30 18.35 -5.11
N ALA A 27 12.20 17.77 -5.63
CA ALA A 27 11.03 17.47 -4.83
C ALA A 27 11.46 16.70 -3.57
N LEU A 28 11.10 17.18 -2.40
CA LEU A 28 11.48 16.54 -1.13
C LEU A 28 10.70 15.23 -0.97
N PRO A 29 11.37 14.14 -0.59
CA PRO A 29 10.69 12.91 -0.25
C PRO A 29 9.63 13.11 0.85
N ALA A 30 8.62 12.28 0.86
CA ALA A 30 7.56 12.27 1.89
C ALA A 30 8.16 12.15 3.31
N PHE A 31 9.18 11.31 3.44
CA PHE A 31 9.99 11.10 4.65
C PHE A 31 11.29 10.37 4.26
N PRO A 32 12.30 10.33 5.12
CA PRO A 32 13.49 9.50 4.88
C PRO A 32 13.11 8.02 4.70
N GLY A 33 13.50 7.41 3.58
CA GLY A 33 13.14 6.04 3.22
C GLY A 33 11.82 5.91 2.45
N ALA A 34 11.18 7.00 2.05
CA ALA A 34 10.07 6.94 1.09
C ALA A 34 10.60 6.58 -0.30
N GLU A 35 10.09 5.49 -0.87
CA GLU A 35 10.48 4.96 -2.17
C GLU A 35 9.28 4.81 -3.11
N GLY A 36 9.54 4.37 -4.35
CA GLY A 36 8.50 4.15 -5.33
C GLY A 36 7.88 5.43 -5.89
N PHE A 37 6.74 5.29 -6.54
CA PHE A 37 6.08 6.40 -7.23
C PHE A 37 5.42 7.40 -6.28
N GLY A 38 4.96 6.95 -5.11
CA GLY A 38 4.39 7.81 -4.06
C GLY A 38 5.44 8.55 -3.21
N ARG A 39 6.75 8.41 -3.49
CA ARG A 39 7.82 8.94 -2.63
C ARG A 39 7.81 10.45 -2.44
N TYR A 40 7.14 11.18 -3.32
CA TYR A 40 7.08 12.65 -3.25
C TYR A 40 5.75 13.18 -2.70
N THR A 41 4.90 12.29 -2.16
CA THR A 41 3.66 12.68 -1.49
C THR A 41 3.94 13.71 -0.41
N VAL A 42 3.24 14.82 -0.44
CA VAL A 42 3.45 15.95 0.49
C VAL A 42 2.79 15.69 1.84
N GLY A 43 1.61 15.07 1.83
CA GLY A 43 0.84 14.83 3.03
C GLY A 43 0.52 16.13 3.79
N GLY A 44 0.60 16.09 5.09
CA GLY A 44 0.32 17.21 5.98
C GLY A 44 1.48 18.20 6.17
N ARG A 45 2.53 18.13 5.36
CA ARG A 45 3.72 18.98 5.53
C ARG A 45 3.37 20.47 5.48
N GLY A 46 3.90 21.23 6.45
CA GLY A 46 3.65 22.67 6.59
C GLY A 46 2.27 23.02 7.14
N GLY A 47 1.43 22.03 7.44
CA GLY A 47 0.09 22.23 7.99
C GLY A 47 0.04 22.18 9.51
N LYS A 48 -1.18 22.13 10.04
CA LYS A 48 -1.44 22.03 11.48
C LYS A 48 -1.14 20.64 12.01
N VAL A 49 -0.67 20.56 13.25
CA VAL A 49 -0.53 19.31 13.98
C VAL A 49 -1.75 19.12 14.88
N TYR A 50 -2.35 17.94 14.82
CA TYR A 50 -3.45 17.52 15.68
C TYR A 50 -3.03 16.35 16.53
N HIS A 51 -3.24 16.47 17.84
CA HIS A 51 -2.91 15.44 18.81
C HIS A 51 -4.12 14.53 19.08
N VAL A 52 -3.92 13.24 18.97
CA VAL A 52 -4.89 12.24 19.42
C VAL A 52 -4.54 11.89 20.85
N THR A 53 -5.38 12.34 21.77
CA THR A 53 -5.19 12.26 23.21
C THR A 53 -6.11 11.25 23.87
N THR A 54 -7.04 10.65 23.13
CA THR A 54 -7.96 9.61 23.59
C THR A 54 -8.09 8.49 22.56
N LEU A 55 -8.42 7.29 23.05
CA LEU A 55 -8.72 6.13 22.17
C LEU A 55 -10.20 6.05 21.75
N GLU A 56 -11.00 6.99 22.19
CA GLU A 56 -12.41 7.08 21.77
C GLU A 56 -12.54 7.49 20.31
N ASP A 57 -13.62 7.04 19.65
CA ASP A 57 -14.00 7.50 18.31
C ASP A 57 -15.16 8.50 18.41
N GLY A 58 -14.94 9.70 17.92
CA GLY A 58 -15.93 10.78 17.96
C GLY A 58 -15.51 12.02 17.18
N GLU A 59 -16.36 13.04 17.22
CA GLU A 59 -16.11 14.33 16.54
C GLU A 59 -15.49 15.40 17.46
N GLN A 60 -15.23 15.06 18.72
CA GLN A 60 -14.61 15.98 19.69
C GLN A 60 -13.09 16.04 19.48
N GLU A 61 -12.51 17.17 19.87
CA GLU A 61 -11.06 17.37 19.86
C GLU A 61 -10.34 16.28 20.68
N GLY A 62 -9.18 15.87 20.21
CA GLY A 62 -8.41 14.79 20.81
C GLY A 62 -8.73 13.40 20.26
N THR A 63 -9.78 13.24 19.43
CA THR A 63 -10.05 11.96 18.75
C THR A 63 -9.41 11.90 17.37
N LEU A 64 -9.12 10.68 16.90
CA LEU A 64 -8.59 10.44 15.55
C LEU A 64 -9.54 11.01 14.47
N ARG A 65 -10.83 10.74 14.58
CA ARG A 65 -11.83 11.17 13.59
C ARG A 65 -11.91 12.68 13.47
N TYR A 66 -11.87 13.39 14.59
CA TYR A 66 -11.83 14.86 14.60
C TYR A 66 -10.62 15.37 13.80
N ALA A 67 -9.43 14.84 14.05
CA ALA A 67 -8.21 15.26 13.39
C ALA A 67 -8.22 14.94 11.88
N VAL A 68 -8.70 13.74 11.51
CA VAL A 68 -8.82 13.31 10.11
C VAL A 68 -9.82 14.15 9.34
N ASN A 69 -10.94 14.58 9.96
CA ASN A 69 -11.98 15.35 9.30
C ASN A 69 -11.65 16.83 9.12
N LYS A 70 -10.54 17.32 9.66
CA LYS A 70 -10.13 18.72 9.45
C LYS A 70 -9.74 18.97 8.00
N LYS A 71 -9.93 20.21 7.55
CA LYS A 71 -9.54 20.66 6.21
C LYS A 71 -8.14 21.28 6.22
N GLY A 72 -7.52 21.28 5.06
CA GLY A 72 -6.16 21.80 4.85
C GLY A 72 -5.07 20.84 5.28
N ALA A 73 -3.82 21.22 4.99
CA ALA A 73 -2.66 20.39 5.31
C ALA A 73 -2.58 20.15 6.82
N ARG A 74 -2.43 18.88 7.22
CA ARG A 74 -2.43 18.48 8.63
C ARG A 74 -1.68 17.18 8.90
N THR A 75 -1.04 17.15 10.05
CA THR A 75 -0.38 15.97 10.58
C THR A 75 -1.08 15.52 11.86
N VAL A 76 -1.46 14.26 11.90
CA VAL A 76 -2.06 13.62 13.07
C VAL A 76 -0.97 12.87 13.82
N VAL A 77 -0.77 13.22 15.07
CA VAL A 77 0.17 12.58 16.00
C VAL A 77 -0.60 11.99 17.18
N PHE A 78 -0.01 10.99 17.85
CA PHE A 78 -0.68 10.24 18.91
C PHE A 78 0.07 10.41 20.23
N ASP A 79 -0.62 10.87 21.26
CA ASP A 79 -0.13 10.95 22.65
C ASP A 79 -0.57 9.73 23.45
N VAL A 80 -1.36 8.85 22.84
CA VAL A 80 -1.90 7.63 23.42
C VAL A 80 -1.51 6.40 22.62
N SER A 81 -1.54 5.23 23.23
CA SER A 81 -1.37 3.94 22.56
C SER A 81 -2.51 2.99 22.92
N GLY A 82 -2.89 2.13 22.00
CA GLY A 82 -3.96 1.15 22.21
C GLY A 82 -4.86 0.98 21.00
N ASN A 83 -6.07 0.51 21.23
CA ASN A 83 -7.05 0.26 20.18
C ASN A 83 -8.08 1.40 20.13
N ILE A 84 -8.20 2.02 18.98
CA ILE A 84 -9.30 2.96 18.65
C ILE A 84 -10.38 2.13 17.96
N PHE A 85 -11.45 1.82 18.71
CA PHE A 85 -12.59 1.11 18.17
C PHE A 85 -13.52 2.10 17.48
N LEU A 86 -13.49 2.10 16.15
CA LEU A 86 -14.35 2.98 15.37
C LEU A 86 -15.84 2.64 15.59
N ASN A 87 -16.70 3.64 15.62
CA ASN A 87 -18.15 3.51 15.71
C ASN A 87 -18.83 3.46 14.34
N ARG A 88 -18.12 3.86 13.28
CA ARG A 88 -18.52 3.82 11.88
C ARG A 88 -17.29 3.88 10.96
N PRO A 89 -17.41 3.57 9.68
CA PRO A 89 -16.28 3.69 8.75
C PRO A 89 -15.57 5.04 8.84
N LEU A 90 -14.24 5.02 8.76
CA LEU A 90 -13.42 6.22 8.72
C LEU A 90 -13.05 6.52 7.27
N GLN A 91 -13.60 7.57 6.71
CA GLN A 91 -13.28 8.05 5.37
C GLN A 91 -12.37 9.28 5.46
N ILE A 92 -11.22 9.22 4.81
CA ILE A 92 -10.30 10.36 4.67
C ILE A 92 -10.74 11.10 3.41
N VAL A 93 -11.47 12.20 3.57
CA VAL A 93 -12.10 12.94 2.46
C VAL A 93 -11.48 14.31 2.20
N ASN A 94 -10.52 14.73 3.01
CA ASN A 94 -9.83 16.00 2.85
C ASN A 94 -8.36 15.73 2.52
N ASP A 95 -7.86 16.40 1.51
CA ASP A 95 -6.50 16.27 1.01
C ASP A 95 -5.43 16.70 2.04
N SER A 96 -4.19 16.35 1.73
CA SER A 96 -3.00 16.81 2.45
C SER A 96 -2.97 16.36 3.92
N LEU A 97 -3.03 15.05 4.14
CA LEU A 97 -3.02 14.43 5.46
C LEU A 97 -1.78 13.57 5.67
N THR A 98 -1.16 13.69 6.83
CA THR A 98 -0.22 12.70 7.37
C THR A 98 -0.76 12.09 8.65
N ILE A 99 -0.90 10.76 8.72
CA ILE A 99 -1.15 10.02 9.95
C ILE A 99 0.17 9.41 10.41
N ALA A 100 0.74 9.96 11.47
CA ALA A 100 2.08 9.62 11.98
C ALA A 100 1.98 8.65 13.16
N GLY A 101 1.62 7.39 12.91
CA GLY A 101 1.45 6.36 13.95
C GLY A 101 2.71 6.07 14.77
N GLN A 102 3.91 6.37 14.23
CA GLN A 102 5.18 6.24 14.95
C GLN A 102 5.33 7.18 16.14
N THR A 103 4.48 8.20 16.28
CA THR A 103 4.49 9.09 17.44
C THR A 103 3.79 8.49 18.64
N ALA A 104 2.98 7.46 18.44
CA ALA A 104 2.25 6.82 19.52
C ALA A 104 3.22 6.14 20.50
N PRO A 105 3.01 6.33 21.82
CA PRO A 105 3.86 5.69 22.83
C PRO A 105 3.67 4.17 22.87
N GLY A 106 4.56 3.48 23.59
CA GLY A 106 4.45 2.06 23.91
C GLY A 106 4.32 1.16 22.69
N ARG A 107 3.21 0.46 22.57
CA ARG A 107 2.98 -0.50 21.47
C ARG A 107 2.33 0.13 20.25
N GLY A 108 2.19 1.45 20.16
CA GLY A 108 1.59 2.12 19.04
C GLY A 108 0.05 2.04 19.01
N VAL A 109 -0.55 2.42 17.91
CA VAL A 109 -2.01 2.55 17.75
C VAL A 109 -2.56 1.51 16.78
N CYS A 110 -3.77 1.03 17.08
CA CYS A 110 -4.56 0.15 16.23
C CYS A 110 -5.94 0.76 15.97
N ILE A 111 -6.31 0.90 14.72
CA ILE A 111 -7.65 1.31 14.30
C ILE A 111 -8.44 0.03 14.00
N ALA A 112 -9.55 -0.17 14.68
CA ALA A 112 -10.27 -1.44 14.65
C ALA A 112 -11.78 -1.27 14.44
N ARG A 113 -12.44 -2.37 14.11
CA ARG A 113 -13.89 -2.57 14.00
C ARG A 113 -14.52 -2.10 12.70
N TYR A 114 -14.06 -1.01 12.09
CA TYR A 114 -14.59 -0.53 10.81
C TYR A 114 -13.45 -0.25 9.82
N PRO A 115 -13.75 -0.25 8.50
CA PRO A 115 -12.75 0.03 7.48
C PRO A 115 -12.25 1.48 7.52
N VAL A 116 -11.03 1.65 7.00
CA VAL A 116 -10.48 2.97 6.70
C VAL A 116 -10.34 3.10 5.18
N THR A 117 -10.93 4.15 4.62
CA THR A 117 -10.89 4.40 3.18
C THR A 117 -10.32 5.78 2.88
N ILE A 118 -9.28 5.82 2.05
CA ILE A 118 -8.70 7.06 1.54
C ILE A 118 -9.53 7.50 0.33
N LYS A 119 -10.12 8.67 0.43
CA LYS A 119 -10.91 9.37 -0.60
C LYS A 119 -10.41 10.80 -0.73
N ALA A 120 -9.09 10.96 -0.79
CA ALA A 120 -8.41 12.24 -0.83
C ALA A 120 -7.03 12.08 -1.46
N ASP A 121 -6.50 13.17 -1.96
CA ASP A 121 -5.16 13.28 -2.53
C ASP A 121 -4.12 13.66 -1.45
N ASP A 122 -2.87 13.40 -1.73
CA ASP A 122 -1.74 13.74 -0.85
C ASP A 122 -1.87 13.17 0.58
N VAL A 123 -1.94 11.84 0.68
CA VAL A 123 -2.13 11.15 1.96
C VAL A 123 -0.93 10.27 2.30
N ILE A 124 -0.39 10.46 3.50
CA ILE A 124 0.68 9.65 4.10
C ILE A 124 0.12 8.94 5.34
N ILE A 125 0.23 7.60 5.39
CA ILE A 125 -0.14 6.82 6.58
C ILE A 125 1.05 5.94 6.96
N ARG A 126 1.52 6.06 8.21
CA ARG A 126 2.69 5.34 8.70
C ARG A 126 2.48 4.73 10.08
N TYR A 127 3.03 3.52 10.27
CA TYR A 127 3.10 2.82 11.57
C TYR A 127 1.75 2.64 12.27
N VAL A 128 0.69 2.37 11.51
CA VAL A 128 -0.66 2.12 12.01
C VAL A 128 -1.04 0.66 11.81
N ARG A 129 -1.71 0.07 12.79
CA ARG A 129 -2.35 -1.24 12.64
C ARG A 129 -3.82 -1.04 12.31
N PHE A 130 -4.32 -1.82 11.36
CA PHE A 130 -5.74 -1.85 10.97
C PHE A 130 -6.28 -3.26 11.21
N ARG A 131 -7.36 -3.37 11.99
CA ARG A 131 -8.01 -4.63 12.36
C ARG A 131 -9.51 -4.47 12.27
N VAL A 132 -10.04 -4.58 11.05
CA VAL A 132 -11.45 -4.28 10.80
C VAL A 132 -12.36 -5.31 11.47
N GLY A 133 -12.03 -6.60 11.38
CA GLY A 133 -12.84 -7.66 11.97
C GLY A 133 -14.20 -7.86 11.25
N ASN A 134 -15.04 -8.71 11.83
CA ASN A 134 -16.37 -9.03 11.32
C ASN A 134 -17.48 -8.79 12.34
N GLU A 135 -17.23 -7.98 13.37
CA GLU A 135 -18.23 -7.64 14.39
C GLU A 135 -19.42 -6.89 13.77
N ASN A 136 -19.15 -6.06 12.77
CA ASN A 136 -20.18 -5.35 12.02
C ASN A 136 -20.48 -6.13 10.74
N LYS A 137 -21.70 -6.58 10.60
CA LYS A 137 -22.16 -7.28 9.41
C LYS A 137 -21.86 -6.45 8.16
N GLY A 138 -21.23 -7.05 7.17
CA GLY A 138 -20.85 -6.39 5.92
C GLY A 138 -19.64 -7.06 5.27
N GLU A 139 -19.14 -6.44 4.22
CA GLU A 139 -18.02 -6.93 3.41
C GLU A 139 -16.88 -5.91 3.41
N PRO A 140 -16.34 -5.53 4.60
CA PRO A 140 -15.37 -4.44 4.65
C PRO A 140 -13.98 -4.88 4.19
N ASP A 141 -13.36 -4.00 3.41
CA ASP A 141 -11.91 -3.99 3.23
C ASP A 141 -11.20 -3.53 4.50
N GLY A 142 -9.93 -3.89 4.64
CA GLY A 142 -9.11 -3.39 5.75
C GLY A 142 -8.70 -1.94 5.57
N LEU A 143 -7.98 -1.67 4.49
CA LEU A 143 -7.57 -0.34 4.05
C LEU A 143 -7.77 -0.23 2.54
N GLY A 144 -8.49 0.79 2.10
CA GLY A 144 -8.78 1.02 0.69
C GLY A 144 -8.41 2.42 0.21
N ALA A 145 -7.99 2.53 -1.06
CA ALA A 145 -7.81 3.79 -1.78
C ALA A 145 -8.06 3.57 -3.27
N THR A 146 -8.93 4.35 -3.87
CA THR A 146 -9.22 4.27 -5.32
C THR A 146 -9.49 5.66 -5.90
N ASP A 147 -9.01 5.88 -7.14
CA ASP A 147 -9.27 7.06 -7.94
C ASP A 147 -8.76 8.38 -7.35
N HIS A 148 -7.63 8.31 -6.63
CA HIS A 148 -6.93 9.43 -6.01
C HIS A 148 -5.44 9.42 -6.41
N ARG A 149 -4.66 10.36 -5.91
CA ARG A 149 -3.24 10.50 -6.25
C ARG A 149 -2.37 10.86 -5.05
N ASN A 150 -1.05 10.60 -5.22
CA ASN A 150 -0.04 10.94 -4.23
C ASN A 150 -0.37 10.30 -2.87
N ILE A 151 -0.32 8.96 -2.82
CA ILE A 151 -0.62 8.21 -1.60
C ILE A 151 0.59 7.33 -1.25
N ILE A 152 1.01 7.35 0.00
CA ILE A 152 1.99 6.42 0.52
C ILE A 152 1.53 5.80 1.83
N VAL A 153 1.52 4.46 1.87
CA VAL A 153 1.24 3.65 3.06
C VAL A 153 2.53 2.93 3.42
N ASP A 154 3.04 3.18 4.63
CA ASP A 154 4.37 2.76 5.04
C ASP A 154 4.38 2.15 6.45
N HIS A 155 5.06 1.00 6.62
CA HIS A 155 5.21 0.31 7.90
C HIS A 155 3.87 0.06 8.63
N CYS A 156 2.81 -0.22 7.89
CA CYS A 156 1.50 -0.53 8.44
C CYS A 156 1.28 -2.04 8.56
N SER A 157 0.39 -2.44 9.46
CA SER A 157 -0.06 -3.83 9.58
C SER A 157 -1.58 -3.88 9.39
N ILE A 158 -2.04 -4.58 8.36
CA ILE A 158 -3.45 -4.63 7.97
C ILE A 158 -3.90 -6.08 7.98
N SER A 159 -4.97 -6.39 8.74
CA SER A 159 -5.48 -7.77 8.87
C SER A 159 -6.96 -7.80 9.20
N TRP A 160 -7.55 -9.00 9.07
CA TRP A 160 -8.89 -9.35 9.52
C TRP A 160 -10.01 -8.66 8.73
N SER A 161 -9.78 -8.43 7.44
CA SER A 161 -10.83 -8.00 6.51
C SER A 161 -11.78 -9.13 6.17
N VAL A 162 -12.99 -8.80 5.79
CA VAL A 162 -14.00 -9.75 5.29
C VAL A 162 -13.92 -9.91 3.77
N ASP A 163 -13.55 -8.85 3.05
CA ASP A 163 -13.18 -8.89 1.62
C ASP A 163 -11.67 -8.66 1.47
N GLU A 164 -11.20 -7.62 0.83
CA GLU A 164 -9.76 -7.36 0.66
C GLU A 164 -9.11 -6.75 1.91
N THR A 165 -7.90 -7.22 2.22
CA THR A 165 -7.13 -6.68 3.34
C THR A 165 -6.54 -5.30 3.01
N CYS A 166 -5.97 -5.14 1.79
CA CYS A 166 -5.40 -3.86 1.36
C CYS A 166 -5.62 -3.66 -0.14
N SER A 167 -6.51 -2.74 -0.50
CA SER A 167 -6.84 -2.43 -1.90
C SER A 167 -6.47 -1.00 -2.26
N VAL A 168 -5.32 -0.83 -2.93
CA VAL A 168 -4.82 0.46 -3.41
C VAL A 168 -4.62 0.36 -4.92
N TYR A 169 -5.63 0.82 -5.68
CA TYR A 169 -5.64 0.67 -7.13
C TYR A 169 -6.41 1.78 -7.84
N GLY A 170 -6.14 1.97 -9.14
CA GLY A 170 -6.74 3.04 -9.93
C GLY A 170 -6.31 4.45 -9.51
N ASN A 171 -5.30 4.56 -8.67
CA ASN A 171 -4.73 5.82 -8.23
C ASN A 171 -3.55 6.24 -9.12
N GLU A 172 -3.03 7.44 -8.90
CA GLU A 172 -1.83 7.97 -9.53
C GLU A 172 -0.74 8.23 -8.49
N ASN A 173 0.51 7.90 -8.80
CA ASN A 173 1.68 8.12 -7.93
C ASN A 173 1.50 7.53 -6.51
N THR A 174 1.36 6.22 -6.41
CA THR A 174 1.13 5.55 -5.13
C THR A 174 2.27 4.62 -4.74
N THR A 175 2.44 4.44 -3.44
CA THR A 175 3.35 3.45 -2.86
C THR A 175 2.70 2.76 -1.66
N VAL A 176 2.80 1.43 -1.61
CA VAL A 176 2.59 0.62 -0.41
C VAL A 176 3.90 -0.09 -0.12
N GLN A 177 4.54 0.24 1.00
CA GLN A 177 5.86 -0.28 1.32
C GLN A 177 5.98 -0.72 2.78
N TRP A 178 6.82 -1.74 3.02
CA TRP A 178 7.19 -2.24 4.35
C TRP A 178 5.98 -2.60 5.23
N CYS A 179 4.90 -3.05 4.60
CA CYS A 179 3.66 -3.39 5.28
C CYS A 179 3.54 -4.90 5.52
N ILE A 180 2.81 -5.25 6.58
CA ILE A 180 2.32 -6.61 6.81
C ILE A 180 0.84 -6.62 6.45
N ILE A 181 0.47 -7.38 5.43
CA ILE A 181 -0.89 -7.55 4.94
C ILE A 181 -1.24 -9.02 5.10
N SER A 182 -2.04 -9.36 6.10
CA SER A 182 -2.18 -10.78 6.46
C SER A 182 -3.53 -11.14 7.06
N GLU A 183 -3.82 -12.44 7.07
CA GLU A 183 -4.92 -13.02 7.87
C GLU A 183 -6.29 -12.42 7.55
N SER A 184 -6.66 -12.33 6.28
CA SER A 184 -8.04 -12.06 5.90
C SER A 184 -8.99 -13.15 6.41
N LEU A 185 -10.21 -12.78 6.80
CA LEU A 185 -11.18 -13.69 7.40
C LEU A 185 -11.93 -14.49 6.33
N ASN A 186 -11.47 -15.70 6.04
CA ASN A 186 -12.09 -16.54 5.00
C ASN A 186 -13.58 -16.81 5.25
N ASN A 187 -13.97 -17.01 6.49
CA ASN A 187 -15.35 -17.22 6.91
C ASN A 187 -15.90 -16.01 7.70
N GLY A 188 -15.57 -14.80 7.25
CA GLY A 188 -15.94 -13.55 7.93
C GLY A 188 -17.40 -13.14 7.81
N GLY A 189 -18.22 -13.88 7.04
CA GLY A 189 -19.63 -13.57 6.84
C GLY A 189 -19.94 -12.79 5.55
N HIS A 190 -19.05 -12.85 4.56
CA HIS A 190 -19.29 -12.26 3.24
C HIS A 190 -20.49 -12.94 2.54
N ALA A 191 -21.37 -12.17 1.88
CA ALA A 191 -22.59 -12.67 1.25
C ALA A 191 -22.33 -13.69 0.12
N LYS A 192 -21.15 -13.64 -0.52
CA LYS A 192 -20.73 -14.63 -1.54
C LYS A 192 -20.17 -15.93 -0.94
N GLY A 193 -20.22 -16.12 0.37
CA GLY A 193 -19.64 -17.27 1.07
C GLY A 193 -18.19 -17.05 1.46
N ALA A 194 -17.37 -18.13 1.48
CA ALA A 194 -15.98 -18.07 1.84
C ALA A 194 -15.22 -17.04 0.97
N HIS A 195 -14.65 -16.04 1.64
CA HIS A 195 -13.92 -14.90 1.06
C HIS A 195 -12.63 -14.71 1.88
N GLY A 196 -11.89 -13.76 1.76
CA GLY A 196 -10.66 -13.58 2.53
C GLY A 196 -9.50 -13.35 1.59
N PHE A 197 -9.43 -12.13 1.10
CA PHE A 197 -8.51 -11.76 0.04
C PHE A 197 -7.40 -10.82 0.54
N GLY A 198 -6.23 -10.97 -0.08
CA GLY A 198 -5.08 -10.12 0.22
C GLY A 198 -5.30 -8.69 -0.19
N GLY A 199 -5.43 -8.43 -1.49
CA GLY A 199 -5.71 -7.07 -1.93
C GLY A 199 -5.55 -6.85 -3.42
N ILE A 200 -5.95 -5.67 -3.85
CA ILE A 200 -5.83 -5.22 -5.24
C ILE A 200 -4.76 -4.12 -5.32
N VAL A 201 -3.83 -4.27 -6.26
CA VAL A 201 -2.83 -3.27 -6.59
C VAL A 201 -2.99 -2.85 -8.03
N GLY A 202 -2.86 -1.57 -8.31
CA GLY A 202 -3.03 -0.99 -9.64
C GLY A 202 -2.90 0.52 -9.63
N GLY A 203 -2.90 1.12 -10.79
CA GLY A 203 -2.89 2.57 -10.97
C GLY A 203 -1.84 3.07 -11.94
N ASP A 204 -1.92 4.35 -12.24
CA ASP A 204 -0.96 5.06 -13.07
C ASP A 204 0.25 5.44 -12.19
N HIS A 205 1.35 4.68 -12.32
CA HIS A 205 2.53 4.78 -11.45
C HIS A 205 2.25 4.35 -9.99
N ALA A 206 2.11 3.03 -9.78
CA ALA A 206 1.91 2.42 -8.47
C ALA A 206 3.08 1.49 -8.12
N SER A 207 3.60 1.61 -6.91
CA SER A 207 4.65 0.74 -6.35
C SER A 207 4.11 -0.07 -5.18
N PHE A 208 4.39 -1.36 -5.20
CA PHE A 208 4.07 -2.29 -4.11
C PHE A 208 5.33 -3.08 -3.79
N HIS A 209 6.04 -2.71 -2.70
CA HIS A 209 7.36 -3.29 -2.43
C HIS A 209 7.69 -3.47 -0.95
N HIS A 210 8.57 -4.42 -0.67
CA HIS A 210 9.04 -4.78 0.67
C HIS A 210 7.89 -5.12 1.63
N ASN A 211 6.80 -5.68 1.11
CA ASN A 211 5.65 -6.08 1.91
C ASN A 211 5.66 -7.59 2.19
N LEU A 212 5.12 -7.99 3.33
CA LEU A 212 4.70 -9.35 3.58
C LEU A 212 3.20 -9.47 3.31
N MET A 213 2.80 -10.36 2.39
CA MET A 213 1.41 -10.69 2.14
C MET A 213 1.21 -12.18 2.43
N ALA A 214 0.42 -12.50 3.47
CA ALA A 214 0.36 -13.86 4.00
C ALA A 214 -1.02 -14.30 4.48
N HIS A 215 -1.30 -15.60 4.38
CA HIS A 215 -2.51 -16.23 4.91
C HIS A 215 -3.81 -15.68 4.30
N HIS A 216 -3.84 -15.59 2.97
CA HIS A 216 -5.02 -15.19 2.21
C HIS A 216 -5.49 -16.30 1.29
N VAL A 217 -6.79 -16.35 1.03
CA VAL A 217 -7.33 -17.31 0.06
C VAL A 217 -6.91 -16.96 -1.35
N SER A 218 -6.99 -15.68 -1.73
CA SER A 218 -6.71 -15.20 -3.09
C SER A 218 -6.23 -13.75 -3.09
N ARG A 219 -5.98 -13.18 -4.26
CA ARG A 219 -5.54 -11.80 -4.46
C ARG A 219 -4.23 -11.48 -3.71
N VAL A 220 -3.18 -12.25 -4.03
CA VAL A 220 -1.86 -12.16 -3.35
C VAL A 220 -0.76 -11.75 -4.34
N PRO A 221 -0.81 -10.50 -4.84
CA PRO A 221 -1.95 -9.61 -4.98
C PRO A 221 -2.78 -9.86 -6.25
N ARG A 222 -3.96 -9.24 -6.38
CA ARG A 222 -4.59 -9.03 -7.67
C ARG A 222 -4.03 -7.76 -8.32
N MET A 223 -3.52 -7.87 -9.52
CA MET A 223 -3.21 -6.74 -10.37
C MET A 223 -4.51 -6.25 -11.02
N GLY A 224 -5.10 -5.19 -10.48
CA GLY A 224 -6.46 -4.76 -10.80
C GLY A 224 -6.52 -3.45 -11.56
N PRO A 225 -6.61 -3.49 -12.90
CA PRO A 225 -6.72 -2.27 -13.70
C PRO A 225 -8.10 -1.62 -13.58
N ARG A 226 -8.17 -0.34 -13.86
CA ARG A 226 -9.42 0.39 -14.07
C ARG A 226 -9.82 0.41 -15.55
N PRO A 227 -11.09 0.19 -15.87
CA PRO A 227 -11.58 0.33 -17.25
C PRO A 227 -11.35 1.74 -17.77
N GLY A 228 -10.80 1.84 -18.97
CA GLY A 228 -10.52 3.12 -19.65
C GLY A 228 -9.13 3.71 -19.35
N THR A 229 -8.48 3.35 -18.23
CA THR A 229 -7.11 3.79 -17.90
C THR A 229 -6.07 2.69 -17.96
N GLN A 230 -6.48 1.44 -18.08
CA GLN A 230 -5.64 0.25 -17.94
C GLN A 230 -4.35 0.28 -18.77
N THR A 231 -4.36 0.86 -19.94
CA THR A 231 -3.18 0.92 -20.82
C THR A 231 -2.15 1.97 -20.39
N ARG A 232 -2.54 2.89 -19.52
CA ARG A 232 -1.64 3.88 -18.90
C ARG A 232 -1.06 3.34 -17.59
N GLU A 233 -1.78 2.44 -16.93
CA GLU A 233 -1.37 1.92 -15.63
C GLU A 233 -0.01 1.22 -15.71
N TYR A 234 0.86 1.64 -14.82
CA TYR A 234 2.21 1.12 -14.66
C TYR A 234 2.44 0.74 -13.19
N VAL A 235 2.64 -0.55 -12.95
CA VAL A 235 2.73 -1.12 -11.61
C VAL A 235 4.07 -1.79 -11.42
N ASP A 236 4.73 -1.47 -10.32
CA ASP A 236 6.00 -2.04 -9.92
C ASP A 236 5.84 -2.87 -8.64
N ILE A 237 5.88 -4.18 -8.78
CA ILE A 237 5.73 -5.17 -7.71
C ILE A 237 7.09 -5.80 -7.47
N ARG A 238 7.78 -5.41 -6.39
CA ARG A 238 9.15 -5.89 -6.14
C ARG A 238 9.47 -6.15 -4.68
N ASN A 239 10.42 -7.05 -4.46
CA ASN A 239 10.99 -7.32 -3.14
C ASN A 239 9.94 -7.67 -2.07
N ASN A 240 8.80 -8.24 -2.45
CA ASN A 240 7.77 -8.67 -1.53
C ASN A 240 7.95 -10.14 -1.14
N VAL A 241 7.41 -10.49 0.00
CA VAL A 241 7.27 -11.87 0.45
C VAL A 241 5.80 -12.27 0.39
N TYR A 242 5.51 -13.34 -0.33
CA TYR A 242 4.18 -13.95 -0.43
C TYR A 242 4.21 -15.31 0.25
N TYR A 243 3.34 -15.51 1.24
CA TYR A 243 3.33 -16.74 2.01
C TYR A 243 1.94 -17.34 2.16
N ASN A 244 1.85 -18.65 2.01
CA ASN A 244 0.69 -19.47 2.39
C ASN A 244 -0.67 -19.00 1.81
N TRP A 245 -0.72 -18.81 0.48
CA TRP A 245 -1.97 -18.53 -0.23
C TRP A 245 -2.78 -19.81 -0.46
N ALA A 246 -4.09 -19.79 -0.23
CA ALA A 246 -4.96 -20.97 -0.33
C ALA A 246 -5.62 -21.16 -1.71
N GLY A 247 -5.55 -20.16 -2.57
CA GLY A 247 -6.13 -20.19 -3.93
C GLY A 247 -5.25 -19.42 -4.91
N ASN A 248 -5.81 -18.47 -5.64
CA ASN A 248 -5.00 -17.66 -6.55
C ASN A 248 -4.00 -16.77 -5.79
N GLY A 249 -2.72 -16.92 -6.10
CA GLY A 249 -1.67 -16.01 -5.70
C GLY A 249 -1.75 -14.67 -6.46
N CYS A 250 -0.65 -14.26 -7.10
CA CYS A 250 -0.62 -13.09 -7.97
C CYS A 250 -1.35 -13.37 -9.29
N TYR A 251 -2.25 -12.47 -9.72
CA TYR A 251 -2.95 -12.62 -10.99
C TYR A 251 -3.60 -11.32 -11.50
N GLY A 252 -3.97 -11.30 -12.79
CA GLY A 252 -4.66 -10.19 -13.43
C GLY A 252 -3.76 -9.39 -14.37
N GLY A 253 -3.80 -8.06 -14.28
CA GLY A 253 -2.96 -7.16 -15.07
C GLY A 253 -3.45 -6.92 -16.51
N GLU A 254 -4.75 -7.07 -16.74
CA GLU A 254 -5.38 -6.89 -18.04
C GLU A 254 -5.11 -5.49 -18.61
N GLY A 255 -4.33 -5.38 -19.67
CA GLY A 255 -3.96 -4.13 -20.33
C GLY A 255 -2.88 -3.29 -19.64
N MET A 256 -2.47 -3.64 -18.43
CA MET A 256 -1.49 -2.91 -17.64
C MET A 256 -0.04 -3.16 -18.09
N LYS A 257 0.86 -2.30 -17.65
CA LYS A 257 2.31 -2.52 -17.69
C LYS A 257 2.77 -2.88 -16.28
N VAL A 258 3.34 -4.05 -16.07
CA VAL A 258 3.66 -4.55 -14.73
C VAL A 258 5.07 -5.10 -14.67
N ASN A 259 5.85 -4.64 -13.69
CA ASN A 259 7.08 -5.29 -13.27
C ASN A 259 6.79 -6.21 -12.08
N ILE A 260 7.26 -7.43 -12.14
CA ILE A 260 7.23 -8.42 -11.05
C ILE A 260 8.67 -8.87 -10.82
N VAL A 261 9.36 -8.25 -9.86
CA VAL A 261 10.80 -8.35 -9.74
C VAL A 261 11.23 -8.69 -8.32
N ASN A 262 12.13 -9.65 -8.18
CA ASN A 262 12.77 -10.03 -6.91
C ASN A 262 11.79 -10.35 -5.77
N ASN A 263 10.60 -10.86 -6.06
CA ASN A 263 9.67 -11.28 -5.02
C ASN A 263 9.97 -12.72 -4.58
N TYR A 264 9.72 -13.02 -3.33
CA TYR A 264 9.87 -14.34 -2.74
C TYR A 264 8.50 -14.96 -2.48
N TYR A 265 8.26 -16.12 -3.08
CA TYR A 265 7.02 -16.89 -2.96
C TYR A 265 7.28 -18.15 -2.16
N LYS A 266 6.70 -18.24 -0.97
CA LYS A 266 6.80 -19.43 -0.10
C LYS A 266 5.42 -20.07 0.05
N PRO A 267 5.14 -21.19 -0.62
CA PRO A 267 3.97 -22.00 -0.33
C PRO A 267 3.95 -22.41 1.14
N GLY A 268 2.77 -22.49 1.72
CA GLY A 268 2.56 -22.91 3.10
C GLY A 268 1.52 -24.02 3.22
N PRO A 269 1.10 -24.38 4.44
CA PRO A 269 0.16 -25.47 4.68
C PRO A 269 -1.19 -25.33 3.96
N ALA A 270 -1.66 -24.10 3.75
CA ALA A 270 -2.92 -23.85 3.02
C ALA A 270 -2.75 -23.81 1.50
N THR A 271 -1.51 -23.76 0.99
CA THR A 271 -1.25 -23.66 -0.45
C THR A 271 -1.51 -25.01 -1.10
N PRO A 272 -2.47 -25.13 -2.05
CA PRO A 272 -2.85 -26.42 -2.62
C PRO A 272 -1.73 -27.00 -3.49
N HIS A 273 -1.59 -28.33 -3.46
CA HIS A 273 -0.64 -29.09 -4.27
C HIS A 273 -1.12 -29.23 -5.73
N ASN A 274 -1.19 -28.09 -6.44
CA ASN A 274 -1.56 -28.03 -7.85
C ASN A 274 -0.82 -26.89 -8.56
N LYS A 275 -1.17 -26.60 -9.80
CA LYS A 275 -0.54 -25.54 -10.62
C LYS A 275 -0.47 -24.14 -9.96
N VAL A 276 -1.29 -23.86 -8.96
CA VAL A 276 -1.29 -22.57 -8.24
C VAL A 276 -0.04 -22.45 -7.36
N ARG A 277 0.43 -23.55 -6.82
CA ARG A 277 1.65 -23.63 -5.99
C ARG A 277 2.91 -23.24 -6.75
N TYR A 278 2.94 -23.59 -8.03
CA TYR A 278 4.14 -23.51 -8.87
C TYR A 278 4.12 -22.32 -9.84
N ARG A 279 3.47 -21.23 -9.45
CA ARG A 279 3.24 -20.11 -10.35
C ARG A 279 3.49 -18.77 -9.68
N ILE A 280 4.34 -17.94 -10.28
CA ILE A 280 4.59 -16.56 -9.82
C ILE A 280 3.36 -15.69 -10.08
N ALA A 281 2.84 -15.69 -11.31
CA ALA A 281 1.67 -14.91 -11.65
C ALA A 281 0.79 -15.59 -12.71
N SER A 282 -0.49 -15.28 -12.72
CA SER A 282 -1.43 -15.63 -13.78
C SER A 282 -1.92 -14.38 -14.48
N VAL A 283 -1.31 -14.05 -15.61
CA VAL A 283 -1.71 -12.89 -16.39
C VAL A 283 -3.11 -13.06 -16.96
N GLY A 284 -3.90 -12.00 -16.93
CA GLY A 284 -5.28 -11.98 -17.33
C GLY A 284 -5.55 -11.22 -18.62
N VAL A 285 -6.62 -11.60 -19.30
CA VAL A 285 -7.23 -10.84 -20.39
C VAL A 285 -8.75 -10.88 -20.21
N ARG A 286 -9.43 -9.78 -20.49
CA ARG A 286 -10.89 -9.75 -20.40
C ARG A 286 -11.50 -10.34 -21.67
N SER A 287 -12.38 -11.30 -21.50
CA SER A 287 -13.17 -11.92 -22.58
C SER A 287 -14.55 -11.27 -22.69
N LYS A 288 -15.29 -11.61 -23.77
CA LYS A 288 -16.68 -11.18 -23.96
C LYS A 288 -17.56 -11.42 -22.72
N LYS A 289 -17.37 -12.54 -22.04
CA LYS A 289 -18.11 -12.88 -20.81
C LYS A 289 -18.07 -11.76 -19.75
N TYR A 290 -16.95 -11.03 -19.64
CA TYR A 290 -16.77 -9.95 -18.68
C TYR A 290 -17.13 -8.57 -19.21
N CYS A 291 -17.02 -8.39 -20.54
CA CYS A 291 -17.13 -7.09 -21.20
C CYS A 291 -18.51 -6.81 -21.77
N TYR A 292 -19.43 -7.79 -21.67
CA TYR A 292 -20.81 -7.66 -22.11
C TYR A 292 -21.78 -8.08 -21.01
N ASN A 293 -22.93 -7.44 -20.95
CA ASN A 293 -24.01 -7.80 -20.06
C ASN A 293 -24.80 -9.02 -20.59
N LYS A 294 -25.82 -9.49 -19.86
CA LYS A 294 -26.66 -10.63 -20.25
C LYS A 294 -27.46 -10.39 -21.53
N LYS A 295 -27.65 -9.14 -21.94
CA LYS A 295 -28.34 -8.75 -23.18
C LYS A 295 -27.39 -8.68 -24.38
N GLY A 296 -26.08 -8.92 -24.19
CA GLY A 296 -25.07 -8.80 -25.23
C GLY A 296 -24.64 -7.37 -25.53
N GLU A 297 -24.93 -6.42 -24.65
CA GLU A 297 -24.51 -5.02 -24.76
C GLU A 297 -23.18 -4.80 -24.03
N PRO A 298 -22.28 -3.95 -24.57
CA PRO A 298 -21.04 -3.58 -23.91
C PRO A 298 -21.29 -3.00 -22.50
N ASN A 299 -20.49 -3.40 -21.54
CA ASN A 299 -20.50 -2.84 -20.17
C ASN A 299 -19.25 -2.00 -19.91
N ILE A 300 -19.05 -1.51 -18.68
CA ILE A 300 -17.91 -0.66 -18.29
C ILE A 300 -16.54 -1.31 -18.53
N TRP A 301 -16.46 -2.64 -18.65
CA TRP A 301 -15.22 -3.38 -18.89
C TRP A 301 -14.92 -3.55 -20.39
N HIS A 302 -15.80 -3.11 -21.28
CA HIS A 302 -15.62 -3.27 -22.72
C HIS A 302 -14.31 -2.68 -23.27
N PRO A 303 -13.79 -1.55 -22.78
CA PRO A 303 -12.48 -1.03 -23.21
C PRO A 303 -11.31 -1.98 -22.98
N MET A 304 -11.49 -3.02 -22.14
CA MET A 304 -10.47 -4.02 -21.82
C MET A 304 -10.62 -5.33 -22.60
N LEU A 305 -11.59 -5.41 -23.51
CA LEU A 305 -11.85 -6.62 -24.28
C LEU A 305 -10.65 -7.02 -25.13
N HIS A 306 -10.10 -8.21 -24.85
CA HIS A 306 -8.93 -8.77 -25.52
C HIS A 306 -7.65 -7.90 -25.47
N VAL A 307 -7.57 -6.95 -24.52
CA VAL A 307 -6.37 -6.14 -24.31
C VAL A 307 -5.45 -6.85 -23.33
N TRP A 308 -4.29 -7.28 -23.81
CA TRP A 308 -3.25 -7.92 -23.00
C TRP A 308 -2.38 -6.87 -22.31
N GLY A 309 -1.98 -7.17 -21.08
CA GLY A 309 -0.95 -6.41 -20.39
C GLY A 309 0.45 -6.68 -20.91
N LYS A 310 1.41 -5.85 -20.49
CA LYS A 310 2.85 -6.04 -20.73
C LYS A 310 3.53 -6.31 -19.40
N PHE A 311 4.33 -7.37 -19.34
CA PHE A 311 4.94 -7.83 -18.11
C PHE A 311 6.45 -7.95 -18.25
N TYR A 312 7.17 -7.43 -17.26
CA TYR A 312 8.58 -7.75 -17.04
C TYR A 312 8.69 -8.56 -15.75
N VAL A 313 9.21 -9.78 -15.88
CA VAL A 313 9.28 -10.75 -14.76
C VAL A 313 10.71 -11.21 -14.64
N ASP A 314 11.37 -10.88 -13.52
CA ASP A 314 12.78 -11.20 -13.30
C ASP A 314 13.12 -11.36 -11.82
N GLY A 315 14.13 -12.17 -11.52
CA GLY A 315 14.70 -12.34 -10.19
C GLY A 315 13.77 -12.90 -9.11
N ASN A 316 12.56 -13.37 -9.47
CA ASN A 316 11.63 -13.91 -8.49
C ASN A 316 12.04 -15.29 -8.03
N CYS A 317 11.97 -15.55 -6.72
CA CYS A 317 12.22 -16.85 -6.13
C CYS A 317 10.91 -17.51 -5.74
N LEU A 318 10.66 -18.68 -6.28
CA LEU A 318 9.58 -19.56 -5.86
C LEU A 318 10.18 -20.78 -5.17
N LEU A 319 9.89 -20.93 -3.88
CA LEU A 319 10.38 -22.10 -3.12
C LEU A 319 9.59 -23.34 -3.54
N TYR A 320 10.25 -24.25 -4.25
CA TYR A 320 9.64 -25.52 -4.71
C TYR A 320 9.67 -26.59 -3.62
N THR A 321 10.71 -26.63 -2.83
CA THR A 321 10.80 -27.54 -1.70
C THR A 321 9.90 -27.00 -0.61
N SER A 322 8.67 -27.49 -0.54
CA SER A 322 7.99 -27.56 0.72
C SER A 322 8.91 -28.34 1.62
N ASP A 323 9.27 -27.77 2.71
CA ASP A 323 9.81 -28.48 3.84
C ASP A 323 10.73 -29.65 3.48
N ALA A 324 12.03 -29.43 3.60
CA ALA A 324 12.98 -30.54 3.65
C ALA A 324 12.65 -31.59 4.76
N ALA A 325 11.58 -31.31 5.53
CA ALA A 325 11.02 -32.19 6.53
C ALA A 325 9.87 -33.08 6.03
N ASP A 326 9.22 -32.72 4.89
CA ASP A 326 8.14 -33.51 4.29
C ASP A 326 8.61 -34.27 3.04
N ASP A 327 9.87 -34.12 2.64
CA ASP A 327 10.46 -34.90 1.56
C ASP A 327 10.93 -36.24 2.15
N ASP A 328 10.03 -37.22 2.14
CA ASP A 328 10.35 -38.61 2.34
C ASP A 328 11.34 -39.07 1.24
N GLY A 329 12.57 -38.57 1.30
CA GLY A 329 13.75 -39.22 0.76
C GLY A 329 13.79 -39.53 -0.73
N TYR A 330 13.24 -38.68 -1.60
CA TYR A 330 13.54 -38.75 -3.05
C TYR A 330 14.47 -37.60 -3.43
N VAL A 331 15.76 -37.93 -3.43
CA VAL A 331 16.80 -37.17 -4.12
C VAL A 331 16.70 -37.45 -5.62
#